data_2701f59785ec0274ccc3dd3f227278e5
#
_entry.id   2701f59785ec0274ccc3dd3f227278e5
#
_cell.length_a   1.000
_cell.length_b   1.000
_cell.length_c   1.000
_cell.angle_alpha   90.00
_cell.angle_beta   90.00
_cell.angle_gamma   90.00
#
_symmetry.space_group_name_H-M   'P 1'
#
loop_
_entity.id
_entity.type
_entity.pdbx_description
1 polymer ?
#
loop_
_entity_poly.entity_id
_entity_poly.type
_entity_poly.pdbx_seq_one_letter_code
_entity_poly.pdbx_strand_id
1 'polypeptide(L)' 'MRALQDLGIRIPEDVAIIGIDNSIYSQLCSPQMTVLNNKMPELSITCSNILLQILSGQTVSNRLMVVSEIIERGTT' A
#
# COMPACT_ATOMS: atom_id res chain seq x y z
N MET A 1 13.97 -4.97 -4.72
CA MET A 1 13.85 -5.39 -6.12
C MET A 1 15.15 -5.21 -6.90
N ARG A 2 15.80 -4.09 -6.77
CA ARG A 2 17.06 -3.82 -7.49
C ARG A 2 18.17 -4.84 -7.16
N ALA A 3 18.30 -5.23 -5.90
CA ALA A 3 19.28 -6.22 -5.49
C ALA A 3 19.11 -7.56 -6.21
N LEU A 4 17.87 -7.98 -6.40
CA LEU A 4 17.57 -9.20 -7.17
C LEU A 4 17.93 -9.04 -8.63
N GLN A 5 17.64 -7.90 -9.22
CA GLN A 5 17.98 -7.60 -10.61
C GLN A 5 19.49 -7.56 -10.82
N ASP A 6 20.24 -6.99 -9.87
CA ASP A 6 21.70 -6.95 -9.91
C ASP A 6 22.32 -8.35 -9.85
N LEU A 7 21.64 -9.31 -9.22
CA LEU A 7 22.03 -10.71 -9.20
C LEU A 7 21.61 -11.51 -10.43
N GLY A 8 20.98 -10.85 -11.42
CA GLY A 8 20.48 -11.50 -12.62
C GLY A 8 19.19 -12.29 -12.43
N ILE A 9 18.50 -12.09 -11.32
CA ILE A 9 17.21 -12.73 -11.05
C ILE A 9 16.11 -11.96 -11.80
N ARG A 10 15.34 -12.68 -12.60
CA ARG A 10 14.26 -12.08 -13.40
C ARG A 10 12.99 -11.92 -12.55
N ILE A 11 12.32 -10.79 -12.74
CA ILE A 11 11.06 -10.45 -12.07
C ILE A 11 10.03 -10.15 -13.16
N PRO A 12 8.90 -10.87 -13.24
CA PRO A 12 8.40 -11.89 -12.31
C PRO A 12 8.81 -13.33 -12.65
N GLU A 13 9.60 -13.59 -13.69
CA GLU A 13 9.80 -14.94 -14.23
C GLU A 13 10.43 -15.89 -13.20
N ASP A 14 11.43 -15.43 -12.46
CA ASP A 14 12.11 -16.24 -11.44
C ASP A 14 11.54 -15.98 -10.05
N VAL A 15 11.19 -14.72 -9.75
CA VAL A 15 10.67 -14.30 -8.43
C VAL A 15 9.59 -13.25 -8.64
N ALA A 16 8.42 -13.49 -8.06
CA ALA A 16 7.34 -12.50 -8.00
C ALA A 16 7.49 -11.63 -6.74
N ILE A 17 7.11 -10.35 -6.84
CA ILE A 17 7.19 -9.41 -5.71
C ILE A 17 5.85 -8.71 -5.54
N ILE A 18 5.39 -8.63 -4.28
CA ILE A 18 4.24 -7.81 -3.88
C ILE A 18 4.72 -6.82 -2.83
N GLY A 19 4.47 -5.55 -3.08
CA GLY A 19 4.73 -4.49 -2.11
C GLY A 19 3.52 -4.16 -1.28
N ILE A 20 3.71 -3.38 -0.23
CA ILE A 20 2.65 -2.85 0.62
C ILE A 20 2.59 -1.35 0.40
N ASP A 21 1.36 -0.83 0.39
CA ASP A 21 1.01 0.55 0.06
C ASP A 21 1.27 0.88 -1.42
N ASN A 22 0.54 1.85 -1.90
CA ASN A 22 0.61 2.27 -3.29
C ASN A 22 1.38 3.59 -3.39
N SER A 23 2.65 3.56 -2.99
CA SER A 23 3.51 4.73 -3.11
C SER A 23 3.84 5.03 -4.57
N ILE A 24 4.25 6.26 -4.83
CA ILE A 24 4.70 6.65 -6.17
C ILE A 24 5.89 5.79 -6.65
N TYR A 25 6.73 5.33 -5.74
CA TYR A 25 7.89 4.50 -6.07
C TYR A 25 7.49 3.16 -6.68
N SER A 26 6.35 2.60 -6.28
CA SER A 26 5.85 1.36 -6.85
C SER A 26 5.48 1.49 -8.33
N GLN A 27 5.19 2.71 -8.78
CA GLN A 27 4.86 3.03 -10.17
C GLN A 27 6.10 3.44 -10.98
N LEU A 28 7.17 3.87 -10.33
CA LEU A 28 8.39 4.34 -10.97
C LEU A 28 9.42 3.24 -11.19
N CYS A 29 9.32 2.12 -10.48
CA CYS A 29 10.23 1.00 -10.68
C CYS A 29 9.93 0.24 -11.98
N SER A 30 10.89 -0.52 -12.45
CA SER A 30 10.77 -1.32 -13.68
C SER A 30 11.13 -2.78 -13.38
N PRO A 31 10.19 -3.72 -13.51
CA PRO A 31 8.77 -3.51 -13.83
C PRO A 31 8.00 -2.81 -12.70
N GLN A 32 6.85 -2.22 -13.02
CA GLN A 32 5.99 -1.61 -12.01
C GLN A 32 5.52 -2.64 -10.99
N MET A 33 5.50 -2.25 -9.72
CA MET A 33 5.27 -3.18 -8.62
C MET A 33 3.79 -3.42 -8.36
N THR A 34 3.41 -4.70 -8.28
CA THR A 34 2.13 -5.13 -7.72
C THR A 34 2.12 -4.79 -6.23
N VAL A 35 1.05 -4.19 -5.76
CA VAL A 35 0.97 -3.70 -4.37
C VAL A 35 -0.36 -4.05 -3.72
N LEU A 36 -0.31 -4.17 -2.39
CA LEU A 36 -1.49 -4.11 -1.54
C LEU A 36 -1.78 -2.63 -1.26
N ASN A 37 -2.89 -2.15 -1.78
CA ASN A 37 -3.31 -0.76 -1.62
C ASN A 37 -4.20 -0.62 -0.38
N ASN A 38 -3.70 0.03 0.65
CA ASN A 38 -4.42 0.30 1.89
C ASN A 38 -5.26 1.59 1.80
N LYS A 39 -5.36 2.20 0.63
CA LYS A 39 -6.18 3.39 0.38
C LYS A 39 -5.82 4.53 1.35
N MET A 40 -4.55 4.88 1.41
CA MET A 40 -4.01 5.88 2.33
C MET A 40 -4.77 7.21 2.32
N PRO A 41 -5.20 7.79 1.17
CA PRO A 41 -5.97 9.02 1.18
C PRO A 41 -7.28 8.90 1.95
N GLU A 42 -8.04 7.83 1.74
CA GLU A 42 -9.31 7.57 2.44
C GLU A 42 -9.07 7.30 3.92
N LEU A 43 -8.03 6.54 4.26
CA LEU A 43 -7.64 6.27 5.64
C LEU A 43 -7.26 7.56 6.37
N SER A 44 -6.54 8.46 5.73
CA SER A 44 -6.14 9.75 6.29
C SER A 44 -7.34 10.62 6.61
N ILE A 45 -8.33 10.68 5.72
CA ILE A 45 -9.58 11.43 5.95
C ILE A 45 -10.33 10.83 7.15
N THR A 46 -10.46 9.51 7.20
CA THR A 46 -11.13 8.83 8.30
C THR A 46 -10.44 9.09 9.63
N CYS A 47 -9.11 9.00 9.70
CA CYS A 47 -8.34 9.30 10.90
C CYS A 47 -8.52 10.74 11.37
N SER A 48 -8.53 11.70 10.44
CA SER A 48 -8.76 13.11 10.76
C SER A 48 -10.14 13.33 11.36
N ASN A 49 -11.18 12.71 10.80
CA ASN A 49 -12.54 12.80 11.30
C ASN A 49 -12.67 12.20 12.70
N ILE A 50 -12.04 11.05 12.94
CA ILE A 50 -12.02 10.42 14.27
C ILE A 50 -11.33 11.31 15.29
N LEU A 51 -10.21 11.92 14.93
CA LEU A 51 -9.50 12.85 15.82
C LEU A 51 -10.37 14.04 16.21
N LEU A 52 -11.08 14.63 15.25
CA LEU A 52 -12.01 15.73 15.53
C LEU A 52 -13.14 15.31 16.45
N GLN A 53 -13.67 14.09 16.28
CA GLN A 53 -14.70 13.55 17.18
C GLN A 53 -14.18 13.38 18.60
N ILE A 54 -12.97 12.87 18.79
CA ILE A 54 -12.33 12.71 20.09
C ILE A 54 -12.14 14.06 20.75
N LEU A 55 -11.64 15.07 20.03
CA LEU A 55 -11.44 16.42 20.55
C LEU A 55 -12.75 17.12 20.91
N SER A 56 -13.86 16.73 20.29
CA SER A 56 -15.20 17.23 20.62
C SER A 56 -15.84 16.48 21.80
N GLY A 57 -15.15 15.55 22.42
CA GLY A 57 -15.64 14.79 23.57
C GLY A 57 -16.55 13.61 23.22
N GLN A 58 -16.63 13.23 21.96
CA GLN A 58 -17.43 12.10 21.52
C GLN A 58 -16.71 10.78 21.79
N THR A 59 -17.49 9.72 22.07
CA THR A 59 -16.98 8.38 22.16
C THR A 59 -16.85 7.78 20.77
N VAL A 60 -15.67 7.24 20.45
CA VAL A 60 -15.38 6.62 19.17
C VAL A 60 -14.96 5.17 19.35
N SER A 61 -15.14 4.36 18.32
CA SER A 61 -14.62 2.98 18.30
C SER A 61 -13.08 3.02 18.34
N ASN A 62 -12.48 2.13 19.15
CA ASN A 62 -11.03 1.96 19.18
C ASN A 62 -10.51 0.99 18.10
N ARG A 63 -11.38 0.54 17.21
CA ARG A 63 -11.04 -0.34 16.10
C ARG A 63 -11.63 0.20 14.80
N LEU A 64 -10.80 0.21 13.77
CA LEU A 64 -11.21 0.60 12.42
C LEU A 64 -10.77 -0.50 11.45
N MET A 65 -11.71 -0.95 10.64
CA MET A 65 -11.42 -1.88 9.55
C MET A 65 -11.41 -1.12 8.24
N VAL A 66 -10.34 -1.29 7.48
CA VAL A 66 -10.19 -0.70 6.14
C VAL A 66 -10.06 -1.85 5.15
N VAL A 67 -10.84 -1.77 4.08
CA VAL A 67 -10.78 -2.76 2.99
C VAL A 67 -9.61 -2.38 2.08
N SER A 68 -8.64 -3.30 2.01
CA SER A 68 -7.50 -3.18 1.08
C SER A 68 -7.83 -3.88 -0.24
N GLU A 69 -7.13 -3.50 -1.29
CA GLU A 69 -7.22 -4.13 -2.60
C GLU A 69 -5.83 -4.40 -3.17
N ILE A 70 -5.73 -5.39 -4.06
CA ILE A 70 -4.48 -5.68 -4.75
C ILE A 70 -4.53 -4.98 -6.10
N ILE A 71 -3.49 -4.20 -6.39
CA ILE A 71 -3.27 -3.61 -7.71
C ILE A 71 -2.20 -4.43 -8.41
N GLU A 72 -2.62 -5.25 -9.36
CA GLU A 72 -1.72 -6.11 -10.12
C GLU A 72 -0.99 -5.30 -11.18
N ARG A 73 0.34 -5.47 -11.21
CA ARG A 73 1.23 -4.81 -12.16
C ARG A 73 2.25 -5.81 -12.70
N GLY A 74 3.44 -5.36 -13.06
CA GLY A 74 4.43 -6.15 -13.76
C GLY A 74 5.30 -7.09 -12.92
N THR A 75 5.24 -7.05 -11.58
CA THR A 75 6.08 -7.90 -10.71
C THR A 75 5.44 -9.21 -10.30
N THR A 76 4.27 -9.49 -10.82
CA THR A 76 3.57 -10.76 -10.55
C THR A 76 3.09 -11.46 -11.81
#